data_2db7849151e701b25d05abe074f8e836
#
_entry.id   2db7849151e701b25d05abe074f8e836
#
_cell.length_a   1.000
_cell.length_b   1.000
_cell.length_c   1.000
_cell.angle_alpha   90.00
_cell.angle_beta   90.00
_cell.angle_gamma   90.00
#
_symmetry.space_group_name_H-M   'P 1'
#
loop_
_entity.id
_entity.type
_entity.pdbx_description
1 polymer ?
#
loop_
_entity_poly.entity_id
_entity_poly.type
_entity_poly.pdbx_seq_one_letter_code
_entity_poly.pdbx_strand_id
1 'polypeptide(L)'
;MIYILEDDASIRKLVVYTIQSQGMEAEGFERPSQFWEALEQKTPELVLLDIMLPEEDGLQVLKRLRSLPATKGVPIIMLTAKSTEYDKVLGLDEGADDYVAKPFGMMELT
;
A
#
# COMPACT_ATOMS: atom_id res chain seq x y z
N MET A 1 -0.73 9.87 -9.26
CA MET A 1 0.20 8.72 -9.08
C MET A 1 -0.20 7.90 -7.87
N ILE A 2 -0.30 6.59 -8.03
CA ILE A 2 -0.59 5.65 -6.96
C ILE A 2 0.67 4.84 -6.69
N TYR A 3 1.09 4.78 -5.41
CA TYR A 3 2.26 4.00 -5.02
C TYR A 3 1.82 2.68 -4.41
N ILE A 4 2.51 1.61 -4.82
CA ILE A 4 2.24 0.25 -4.33
C ILE A 4 3.52 -0.28 -3.69
N LEU A 5 3.46 -0.59 -2.40
CA LEU A 5 4.57 -1.19 -1.68
C LEU A 5 4.24 -2.66 -1.42
N GLU A 6 4.85 -3.53 -2.20
CA GLU A 6 4.58 -4.97 -2.20
C GLU A 6 5.84 -5.73 -2.61
N ASP A 7 6.29 -6.66 -1.80
CA ASP A 7 7.52 -7.41 -2.06
C ASP A 7 7.34 -8.54 -3.08
N ASP A 8 6.15 -9.09 -3.22
CA ASP A 8 5.88 -10.12 -4.23
C ASP A 8 5.78 -9.51 -5.62
N ALA A 9 6.73 -9.88 -6.49
CA ALA A 9 6.80 -9.31 -7.83
C ALA A 9 5.55 -9.59 -8.67
N SER A 10 4.97 -10.76 -8.55
CA SER A 10 3.77 -11.14 -9.32
C SER A 10 2.57 -10.32 -8.91
N ILE A 11 2.36 -10.16 -7.61
CA ILE A 11 1.25 -9.36 -7.07
C ILE A 11 1.47 -7.89 -7.42
N ARG A 12 2.69 -7.38 -7.23
CA ARG A 12 3.02 -5.99 -7.52
C ARG A 12 2.74 -5.66 -9.00
N LYS A 13 3.17 -6.51 -9.90
CA LYS A 13 2.93 -6.31 -11.34
C LYS A 13 1.46 -6.34 -11.69
N LEU A 14 0.71 -7.27 -11.08
CA LEU A 14 -0.73 -7.37 -11.31
C LEU A 14 -1.45 -6.10 -10.86
N VAL A 15 -1.12 -5.61 -9.67
CA VAL A 15 -1.75 -4.41 -9.11
C VAL A 15 -1.43 -3.19 -9.97
N VAL A 16 -0.15 -3.00 -10.33
CA VAL A 16 0.26 -1.89 -11.19
C VAL A 16 -0.46 -1.95 -12.53
N TYR A 17 -0.49 -3.12 -13.15
CA TYR A 17 -1.17 -3.30 -14.43
C TYR A 17 -2.66 -2.97 -14.33
N THR A 18 -3.31 -3.46 -13.28
CA THR A 18 -4.75 -3.24 -13.09
C THR A 18 -5.06 -1.74 -12.97
N ILE A 19 -4.26 -1.01 -12.19
CA ILE A 19 -4.45 0.42 -11.99
C ILE A 19 -4.20 1.18 -13.29
N GLN A 20 -3.12 0.85 -14.00
CA GLN A 20 -2.80 1.49 -15.27
C GLN A 20 -3.88 1.23 -16.33
N SER A 21 -4.48 0.05 -16.31
CA SER A 21 -5.56 -0.28 -17.25
C SER A 21 -6.82 0.55 -17.02
N GLN A 22 -6.96 1.16 -15.84
CA GLN A 22 -8.05 2.08 -15.52
C GLN A 22 -7.72 3.54 -15.87
N GLY A 23 -6.60 3.78 -16.52
CA GLY A 23 -6.19 5.13 -16.92
C GLY A 23 -5.47 5.92 -15.85
N MET A 24 -5.07 5.30 -14.75
CA MET A 24 -4.36 5.94 -13.65
C MET A 24 -2.88 5.57 -13.69
N GLU A 25 -2.04 6.48 -13.19
CA GLU A 25 -0.60 6.20 -13.08
C GLU A 25 -0.31 5.44 -11.79
N ALA A 26 0.58 4.45 -11.89
CA ALA A 26 0.97 3.64 -10.73
C ALA A 26 2.44 3.28 -10.81
N GLU A 27 3.08 3.20 -9.64
CA GLU A 27 4.47 2.78 -9.51
C GLU A 27 4.60 1.82 -8.34
N GLY A 28 5.27 0.69 -8.58
CA GLY A 28 5.45 -0.36 -7.59
C GLY A 28 6.83 -0.33 -6.97
N PHE A 29 6.92 -0.66 -5.68
CA PHE A 29 8.17 -0.74 -4.94
C PHE A 29 8.26 -2.08 -4.22
N GLU A 30 9.42 -2.70 -4.28
CA GLU A 30 9.67 -3.98 -3.62
C GLU A 30 10.00 -3.81 -2.14
N ARG A 31 10.67 -2.71 -1.79
CA ARG A 31 11.18 -2.48 -0.44
C ARG A 31 10.80 -1.12 0.11
N PRO A 32 10.61 -1.01 1.43
CA PRO A 32 10.30 0.28 2.05
C PRO A 32 11.33 1.37 1.75
N SER A 33 12.62 1.04 1.69
CA SER A 33 13.65 2.04 1.39
C SER A 33 13.44 2.72 0.04
N GLN A 34 13.04 1.96 -0.98
CA GLN A 34 12.74 2.50 -2.30
C GLN A 34 11.51 3.40 -2.26
N PHE A 35 10.51 2.98 -1.50
CA PHE A 35 9.26 3.71 -1.33
C PHE A 35 9.50 5.07 -0.65
N TRP A 36 10.29 5.07 0.44
CA TRP A 36 10.60 6.32 1.15
C TRP A 36 11.37 7.29 0.26
N GLU A 37 12.31 6.78 -0.52
CA GLU A 37 13.07 7.61 -1.46
C GLU A 37 12.15 8.26 -2.49
N ALA A 38 11.20 7.52 -3.03
CA ALA A 38 10.23 8.05 -4.00
C ALA A 38 9.31 9.10 -3.37
N LEU A 39 8.93 8.92 -2.09
CA LEU A 39 8.10 9.89 -1.39
C LEU A 39 8.79 11.25 -1.21
N GLU A 40 10.12 11.26 -1.14
CA GLU A 40 10.87 12.51 -1.07
C GLU A 40 10.74 13.32 -2.36
N GLN A 41 10.51 12.64 -3.48
CA GLN A 41 10.39 13.27 -4.79
C GLN A 41 8.98 13.71 -5.10
N LYS A 42 7.98 12.92 -4.70
CA LYS A 42 6.59 13.18 -5.04
C LYS A 42 5.66 12.50 -4.05
N THR A 43 4.62 13.21 -3.63
CA THR A 43 3.56 12.67 -2.77
C THR A 43 2.49 12.02 -3.65
N PRO A 44 2.15 10.74 -3.40
CA PRO A 44 1.13 10.06 -4.20
C PRO A 44 -0.28 10.45 -3.76
N GLU A 45 -1.27 10.14 -4.60
CA GLU A 45 -2.69 10.35 -4.30
C GLU A 45 -3.27 9.22 -3.46
N LEU A 46 -2.64 8.03 -3.53
CA LEU A 46 -3.09 6.83 -2.84
C LEU A 46 -1.89 5.90 -2.64
N VAL A 47 -1.86 5.21 -1.52
CA VAL A 47 -0.85 4.19 -1.23
C VAL A 47 -1.54 2.85 -1.01
N LEU A 48 -1.07 1.82 -1.72
CA LEU A 48 -1.43 0.43 -1.48
C LEU A 48 -0.25 -0.23 -0.78
N LEU A 49 -0.46 -0.74 0.41
CA LEU A 49 0.61 -1.11 1.33
C LEU A 49 0.44 -2.54 1.83
N ASP A 50 1.44 -3.39 1.61
CA ASP A 50 1.44 -4.74 2.14
C ASP A 50 1.87 -4.75 3.62
N ILE A 51 1.30 -5.66 4.39
CA ILE A 51 1.68 -5.83 5.80
C ILE A 51 3.03 -6.53 5.93
N MET A 52 3.25 -7.58 5.13
CA MET A 52 4.46 -8.40 5.20
C MET A 52 5.53 -7.87 4.25
N LEU A 53 6.45 -7.06 4.77
CA LEU A 53 7.51 -6.44 3.98
C LEU A 53 8.90 -6.85 4.48
N PRO A 54 9.95 -6.79 3.61
CA PRO A 54 11.27 -7.31 3.97
C PRO A 54 12.05 -6.48 5.00
N GLU A 55 12.01 -5.16 4.94
CA GLU A 55 12.86 -4.29 5.78
C GLU A 55 12.15 -3.80 7.04
N GLU A 56 10.89 -3.47 6.91
CA GLU A 56 10.07 -3.07 8.05
C GLU A 56 8.63 -3.51 7.81
N ASP A 57 7.92 -3.73 8.91
CA ASP A 57 6.52 -4.17 8.87
C ASP A 57 5.65 -3.09 8.21
N GLY A 58 4.67 -3.51 7.42
CA GLY A 58 3.73 -2.59 6.78
C GLY A 58 2.97 -1.72 7.76
N LEU A 59 2.69 -2.23 8.96
CA LEU A 59 2.04 -1.43 9.99
C LEU A 59 2.95 -0.32 10.51
N GLN A 60 4.26 -0.55 10.57
CA GLN A 60 5.23 0.47 10.94
C GLN A 60 5.33 1.54 9.86
N VAL A 61 5.30 1.13 8.58
CA VAL A 61 5.27 2.05 7.44
C VAL A 61 4.03 2.94 7.53
N LEU A 62 2.88 2.33 7.82
CA LEU A 62 1.62 3.06 7.98
C LEU A 62 1.71 4.11 9.08
N LYS A 63 2.25 3.75 10.24
CA LYS A 63 2.44 4.69 11.35
C LYS A 63 3.30 5.87 10.96
N ARG A 64 4.40 5.61 10.24
CA ARG A 64 5.29 6.67 9.77
C ARG A 64 4.59 7.60 8.79
N LEU A 65 3.82 7.04 7.85
CA LEU A 65 3.06 7.84 6.90
C LEU A 65 2.09 8.78 7.60
N ARG A 66 1.40 8.28 8.63
CA ARG A 66 0.44 9.07 9.39
C ARG A 66 1.10 10.12 10.30
N SER A 67 2.36 9.95 10.63
CA SER A 67 3.10 10.89 11.47
C SER A 67 3.75 12.02 10.66
N LEU A 68 3.93 11.85 9.35
CA LEU A 68 4.59 12.84 8.50
C LEU A 68 3.56 13.84 7.94
N PRO A 69 3.84 15.16 8.03
CA PRO A 69 2.89 16.16 7.53
C PRO A 69 2.54 15.99 6.05
N ALA A 70 3.53 15.61 5.22
CA ALA A 70 3.32 15.47 3.78
C ALA A 70 2.41 14.31 3.40
N THR A 71 2.35 13.25 4.22
CA THR A 71 1.62 12.03 3.92
C THR A 71 0.45 11.75 4.85
N LYS A 72 0.29 12.55 5.88
CA LYS A 72 -0.74 12.35 6.91
C LYS A 72 -2.15 12.22 6.33
N GLY A 73 -2.47 12.95 5.29
CA GLY A 73 -3.79 12.96 4.68
C GLY A 73 -3.93 12.05 3.45
N VAL A 74 -2.88 11.34 3.06
CA VAL A 74 -2.93 10.47 1.89
C VAL A 74 -3.74 9.20 2.21
N PRO A 75 -4.74 8.83 1.38
CA PRO A 75 -5.48 7.58 1.58
C PRO A 75 -4.54 6.36 1.49
N ILE A 76 -4.72 5.42 2.41
CA ILE A 76 -3.90 4.21 2.47
C ILE A 76 -4.81 2.98 2.56
N ILE A 77 -4.60 2.04 1.66
CA ILE A 77 -5.32 0.76 1.65
C ILE A 77 -4.30 -0.34 1.94
N MET A 78 -4.58 -1.14 2.96
CA MET A 78 -3.70 -2.26 3.31
C MET A 78 -4.01 -3.48 2.46
N LEU A 79 -2.96 -4.12 1.94
CA LEU A 79 -3.05 -5.39 1.23
C LEU A 79 -2.44 -6.47 2.11
N THR A 80 -3.10 -7.63 2.22
CA THR A 80 -2.58 -8.69 3.07
C THR A 80 -3.04 -10.07 2.64
N ALA A 81 -2.17 -11.07 2.85
CA ALA A 81 -2.52 -12.47 2.73
C ALA A 81 -3.30 -12.97 3.96
N LYS A 82 -3.24 -12.21 5.05
CA LYS A 82 -3.95 -12.53 6.29
C LYS A 82 -5.28 -11.79 6.29
N SER A 83 -6.38 -12.54 6.29
CA SER A 83 -7.72 -11.96 6.23
C SER A 83 -8.49 -12.13 7.54
N THR A 84 -7.80 -12.20 8.68
CA THR A 84 -8.43 -12.33 9.97
C THR A 84 -9.01 -10.98 10.43
N GLU A 85 -10.07 -11.02 11.22
CA GLU A 85 -10.66 -9.82 11.81
C GLU A 85 -9.65 -9.05 12.65
N TYR A 86 -8.77 -9.78 13.36
CA TYR A 86 -7.74 -9.16 14.17
C TYR A 86 -6.81 -8.28 13.33
N ASP A 87 -6.33 -8.80 12.20
CA ASP A 87 -5.42 -8.05 11.34
C ASP A 87 -6.10 -6.83 10.72
N LYS A 88 -7.38 -6.95 10.36
CA LYS A 88 -8.16 -5.83 9.83
C LYS A 88 -8.33 -4.73 10.86
N VAL A 89 -8.71 -5.10 12.07
CA VAL A 89 -8.90 -4.14 13.18
C VAL A 89 -7.59 -3.44 13.48
N LEU A 90 -6.49 -4.19 13.55
CA LEU A 90 -5.18 -3.62 13.84
C LEU A 90 -4.75 -2.63 12.75
N GLY A 91 -4.94 -2.98 11.48
CA GLY A 91 -4.61 -2.08 10.37
C GLY A 91 -5.41 -0.79 10.40
N LEU A 92 -6.71 -0.89 10.63
CA LEU A 92 -7.59 0.28 10.71
C LEU A 92 -7.28 1.15 11.93
N ASP A 93 -6.98 0.54 13.07
CA ASP A 93 -6.60 1.27 14.28
C ASP A 93 -5.30 2.05 14.10
N GLU A 94 -4.40 1.56 13.25
CA GLU A 94 -3.13 2.25 12.95
C GLU A 94 -3.29 3.36 11.91
N GLY A 95 -4.48 3.53 11.35
CA GLY A 95 -4.80 4.65 10.47
C GLY A 95 -4.97 4.33 8.99
N ALA A 96 -5.15 3.05 8.63
CA ALA A 96 -5.49 2.70 7.26
C ALA A 96 -6.92 3.09 6.96
N ASP A 97 -7.19 3.50 5.71
CA ASP A 97 -8.53 3.88 5.28
C ASP A 97 -9.36 2.67 4.88
N ASP A 98 -8.71 1.61 4.43
CA ASP A 98 -9.39 0.39 4.00
C ASP A 98 -8.41 -0.78 4.04
N TYR A 99 -8.94 -1.96 3.74
CA TYR A 99 -8.21 -3.20 3.90
C TYR A 99 -8.70 -4.21 2.86
N VAL A 100 -7.78 -4.75 2.06
CA VAL A 100 -8.10 -5.74 1.03
C VAL A 100 -7.29 -7.01 1.26
N ALA A 101 -7.96 -8.15 1.38
CA ALA A 101 -7.32 -9.45 1.58
C ALA A 101 -6.85 -10.04 0.25
N LYS A 102 -5.69 -10.69 0.26
CA LYS A 102 -5.17 -11.44 -0.88
C LYS A 102 -5.63 -12.89 -0.82
N PRO A 103 -5.84 -13.57 -1.94
CA PRO A 103 -5.84 -13.00 -3.28
C PRO A 103 -7.10 -12.18 -3.53
N PHE A 104 -6.98 -11.16 -4.34
CA PHE A 104 -8.11 -10.28 -4.66
C PHE A 104 -8.41 -10.31 -6.15
N GLY A 105 -9.67 -10.06 -6.50
CA GLY A 105 -10.06 -9.90 -7.88
C GLY A 105 -9.80 -8.47 -8.36
N MET A 106 -9.74 -8.27 -9.67
CA MET A 106 -9.51 -6.95 -10.25
C MET A 106 -10.58 -5.94 -9.85
N MET A 107 -11.79 -6.41 -9.64
CA MET A 107 -12.91 -5.56 -9.24
C MET A 107 -12.73 -4.94 -7.86
N GLU A 108 -11.98 -5.61 -6.99
CA GLU A 108 -11.76 -5.11 -5.63
C GLU A 108 -10.78 -3.95 -5.57
N LEU A 109 -9.97 -3.77 -6.61
CA LEU A 109 -9.01 -2.68 -6.69
C LEU A 109 -9.61 -1.39 -7.27
N THR A 110 -10.75 -1.51 -7.87
CA THR A 110 -11.42 -0.36 -8.48
C THR A 110 -12.63 0.07 -7.68
#